data_5977d8767a9ad3f8c88cff50b43c421c
#
_entry.id   5977d8767a9ad3f8c88cff50b43c421c
#
_cell.length_a   1.000
_cell.length_b   1.000
_cell.length_c   1.000
_cell.angle_alpha   90.00
_cell.angle_beta   90.00
_cell.angle_gamma   90.00
#
_symmetry.space_group_name_H-M   'P 1'
#
loop_
_entity.id
_entity.type
_entity.pdbx_description
1 polymer ?
#
loop_
_entity_poly.entity_id
_entity_poly.type
_entity_poly.pdbx_seq_one_letter_code
_entity_poly.pdbx_strand_id
1 'polypeptide(L)'
;MTAQEVVRRLKRAGIPIAYLAFTPEEKVKPPYMIYATSGEDGISSDDEVFGEICNYRVELYMRKKDYALEKKIKKIIGEIDSKYTSDETYISEEKLIEKIFEFETEEEI
;
A
#
# COMPACT_ATOMS: atom_id res chain seq x y z
N MET A 1 -13.29 -2.10 7.03
CA MET A 1 -12.94 -1.31 5.81
C MET A 1 -12.82 -2.27 4.63
N THR A 2 -13.35 -1.92 3.47
CA THR A 2 -13.25 -2.77 2.29
C THR A 2 -11.97 -2.51 1.52
N ALA A 3 -11.58 -3.45 0.66
CA ALA A 3 -10.41 -3.28 -0.21
C ALA A 3 -10.57 -2.06 -1.13
N GLN A 4 -11.77 -1.83 -1.65
CA GLN A 4 -12.07 -0.67 -2.48
C GLN A 4 -11.86 0.64 -1.72
N GLU A 5 -12.21 0.67 -0.44
CA GLU A 5 -12.00 1.83 0.43
C GLU A 5 -10.51 2.11 0.62
N VAL A 6 -9.71 1.06 0.86
CA VAL A 6 -8.26 1.19 1.00
C VAL A 6 -7.66 1.81 -0.26
N VAL A 7 -7.99 1.26 -1.42
CA VAL A 7 -7.48 1.75 -2.71
C VAL A 7 -7.92 3.20 -2.97
N ARG A 8 -9.18 3.52 -2.66
CA ARG A 8 -9.70 4.87 -2.82
C ARG A 8 -8.89 5.88 -2.00
N ARG A 9 -8.54 5.52 -0.77
CA ARG A 9 -7.72 6.37 0.09
C ARG A 9 -6.30 6.51 -0.45
N LEU A 10 -5.69 5.42 -0.90
CA LEU A 10 -4.34 5.46 -1.48
C LEU A 10 -4.28 6.34 -2.74
N LYS A 11 -5.34 6.38 -3.52
CA LYS A 11 -5.43 7.24 -4.71
C LYS A 11 -5.37 8.74 -4.39
N ARG A 12 -5.62 9.12 -3.15
CA ARG A 12 -5.48 10.53 -2.71
C ARG A 12 -4.04 11.02 -2.76
N ALA A 13 -3.07 10.13 -2.88
CA ALA A 13 -1.67 10.52 -3.05
C ALA A 13 -1.43 11.25 -4.38
N GLY A 14 -2.32 11.08 -5.36
CA GLY A 14 -2.26 11.79 -6.64
C GLY A 14 -1.22 11.26 -7.62
N ILE A 15 -0.76 10.03 -7.41
CA ILE A 15 0.20 9.37 -8.31
C ILE A 15 -0.40 8.06 -8.82
N PRO A 16 0.12 7.51 -9.94
CA PRO A 16 -0.37 6.24 -10.45
C PRO A 16 -0.23 5.11 -9.43
N ILE A 17 -1.22 4.24 -9.39
CA ILE A 17 -1.24 3.08 -8.49
C ILE A 17 -1.80 1.87 -9.23
N ALA A 18 -1.20 0.70 -9.02
CA ALA A 18 -1.68 -0.55 -9.58
C ALA A 18 -1.53 -1.68 -8.57
N TYR A 19 -2.33 -2.72 -8.75
CA TYR A 19 -2.24 -3.94 -7.96
C TYR A 19 -1.20 -4.88 -8.59
N LEU A 20 -0.20 -5.26 -7.81
CA LEU A 20 0.92 -6.15 -8.18
C LEU A 20 1.88 -5.57 -9.22
N ALA A 21 1.39 -5.03 -10.32
CA ALA A 21 2.23 -4.48 -11.38
C ALA A 21 1.39 -3.63 -12.34
N PHE A 22 2.06 -2.74 -13.05
CA PHE A 22 1.45 -2.10 -14.22
C PHE A 22 1.63 -3.02 -15.43
N THR A 23 0.72 -2.93 -16.40
CA THR A 23 0.88 -3.70 -17.64
C THR A 23 2.01 -3.12 -18.49
N PRO A 24 2.64 -3.90 -19.37
CA PRO A 24 3.72 -3.38 -20.22
C PRO A 24 3.31 -2.20 -21.10
N GLU A 25 2.04 -2.09 -21.43
CA GLU A 25 1.48 -1.00 -22.25
C GLU A 25 1.35 0.30 -21.46
N GLU A 26 1.23 0.21 -20.15
CA GLU A 26 1.12 1.35 -19.26
C GLU A 26 2.50 1.90 -18.94
N LYS A 27 3.05 2.73 -19.81
CA LYS A 27 4.40 3.30 -19.63
C LYS A 27 4.41 4.34 -18.52
N VAL A 28 4.34 3.87 -17.28
CA VAL A 28 4.25 4.72 -16.09
C VAL A 28 5.63 5.15 -15.65
N LYS A 29 5.77 6.45 -15.38
CA LYS A 29 7.02 7.02 -14.86
C LYS A 29 6.93 7.23 -13.36
N PRO A 30 8.04 7.05 -12.61
CA PRO A 30 8.07 7.40 -11.19
C PRO A 30 7.76 8.88 -10.96
N PRO A 31 7.09 9.25 -9.85
CA PRO A 31 6.70 8.34 -8.76
C PRO A 31 5.41 7.57 -9.07
N TYR A 32 5.36 6.34 -8.58
CA TYR A 32 4.16 5.53 -8.66
C TYR A 32 4.11 4.55 -7.48
N MET A 33 2.95 3.97 -7.23
CA MET A 33 2.78 2.96 -6.19
C MET A 33 2.29 1.64 -6.76
N ILE A 34 2.78 0.56 -6.16
CA ILE A 34 2.27 -0.79 -6.36
C ILE A 34 1.76 -1.27 -5.00
N TYR A 35 0.59 -1.88 -4.97
CA TYR A 35 0.09 -2.47 -3.74
C TYR A 35 -0.26 -3.94 -3.93
N ALA A 36 -0.22 -4.67 -2.82
CA ALA A 36 -0.56 -6.09 -2.80
C ALA A 36 -1.11 -6.46 -1.43
N THR A 37 -1.83 -7.56 -1.37
CA THR A 37 -2.24 -8.17 -0.11
C THR A 37 -1.34 -9.36 0.16
N SER A 38 -0.91 -9.51 1.42
CA SER A 38 0.08 -10.53 1.79
C SER A 38 -0.44 -11.57 2.77
N GLY A 39 -1.73 -11.69 2.92
CA GLY A 39 -2.35 -12.69 3.78
C GLY A 39 -3.63 -12.18 4.40
N GLU A 40 -4.49 -13.12 4.72
CA GLU A 40 -5.79 -12.85 5.31
C GLU A 40 -6.00 -13.83 6.44
N ASP A 41 -6.29 -13.29 7.64
CA ASP A 41 -6.59 -14.08 8.81
C ASP A 41 -8.03 -13.81 9.23
N GLY A 42 -8.81 -14.87 9.38
CA GLY A 42 -10.19 -14.74 9.82
C GLY A 42 -10.28 -14.31 11.28
N ILE A 43 -11.19 -13.40 11.56
CA ILE A 43 -11.56 -13.02 12.91
C ILE A 43 -12.80 -13.81 13.25
N SER A 44 -12.72 -14.68 14.23
CA SER A 44 -13.84 -15.54 14.61
C SER A 44 -14.19 -15.45 16.08
N SER A 45 -15.46 -15.73 16.39
CA SER A 45 -15.98 -15.91 17.72
C SER A 45 -17.07 -16.97 17.62
N ASP A 46 -17.06 -17.95 18.53
CA ASP A 46 -18.06 -19.03 18.56
C ASP A 46 -18.20 -19.75 17.20
N ASP A 47 -17.06 -20.03 16.54
CA ASP A 47 -16.98 -20.71 15.25
C ASP A 47 -17.58 -19.94 14.06
N GLU A 48 -17.96 -18.67 14.29
CA GLU A 48 -18.41 -17.78 13.22
C GLU A 48 -17.30 -16.81 12.83
N VAL A 49 -17.15 -16.57 11.52
CA VAL A 49 -16.21 -15.59 11.01
C VAL A 49 -16.94 -14.26 10.80
N PHE A 50 -16.57 -13.23 11.58
CA PHE A 50 -17.19 -11.90 11.52
C PHE A 50 -16.48 -10.96 10.54
N GLY A 51 -15.23 -11.24 10.23
CA GLY A 51 -14.44 -10.41 9.35
C GLY A 51 -13.10 -11.05 9.08
N GLU A 52 -12.26 -10.32 8.40
CA GLU A 52 -10.91 -10.77 8.04
C GLU A 52 -9.90 -9.68 8.37
N ILE A 53 -8.73 -10.09 8.84
CA ILE A 53 -7.58 -9.19 8.93
C ILE A 53 -6.83 -9.31 7.61
N CYS A 54 -6.76 -8.21 6.89
CA CYS A 54 -6.12 -8.15 5.58
C CYS A 54 -4.82 -7.37 5.69
N ASN A 55 -3.72 -7.99 5.27
CA ASN A 55 -2.39 -7.36 5.30
C ASN A 55 -2.07 -6.77 3.94
N TYR A 56 -1.71 -5.50 3.94
CA TYR A 56 -1.36 -4.76 2.73
C TYR A 56 0.11 -4.39 2.71
N ARG A 57 0.68 -4.45 1.53
CA ARG A 57 2.01 -3.94 1.24
C ARG A 57 1.88 -2.90 0.14
N VAL A 58 2.38 -1.70 0.40
CA VAL A 58 2.41 -0.62 -0.58
C VAL A 58 3.87 -0.28 -0.85
N GLU A 59 4.25 -0.26 -2.12
CA GLU A 59 5.60 0.07 -2.56
C GLU A 59 5.55 1.38 -3.34
N LEU A 60 6.20 2.40 -2.81
CA LEU A 60 6.35 3.69 -3.47
C LEU A 60 7.70 3.72 -4.17
N TYR A 61 7.70 3.96 -5.47
CA TYR A 61 8.91 4.05 -6.28
C TYR A 61 9.17 5.50 -6.68
N MET A 62 10.40 5.97 -6.42
CA MET A 62 10.81 7.35 -6.69
C MET A 62 12.21 7.37 -7.32
N ARG A 63 12.46 8.31 -8.24
CA ARG A 63 13.82 8.53 -8.74
C ARG A 63 14.66 9.29 -7.73
N LYS A 64 14.04 10.25 -7.07
CA LYS A 64 14.67 11.09 -6.03
C LYS A 64 13.79 11.06 -4.80
N LYS A 65 14.41 11.23 -3.65
CA LYS A 65 13.72 11.31 -2.37
C LYS A 65 12.74 12.49 -2.39
N ASP A 66 11.48 12.22 -2.15
CA ASP A 66 10.41 13.22 -2.08
C ASP A 66 9.74 13.15 -0.71
N TYR A 67 10.21 13.96 0.22
CA TYR A 67 9.71 13.97 1.59
C TYR A 67 8.25 14.40 1.68
N ALA A 68 7.83 15.34 0.86
CA ALA A 68 6.44 15.81 0.87
C ALA A 68 5.48 14.71 0.43
N LEU A 69 5.83 13.97 -0.62
CA LEU A 69 5.04 12.85 -1.11
C LEU A 69 4.97 11.73 -0.06
N GLU A 70 6.11 11.38 0.54
CA GLU A 70 6.16 10.36 1.59
C GLU A 70 5.31 10.74 2.78
N LYS A 71 5.36 12.01 3.21
CA LYS A 71 4.55 12.51 4.32
C LYS A 71 3.05 12.39 4.02
N LYS A 72 2.67 12.70 2.80
CA LYS A 72 1.28 12.58 2.35
C LYS A 72 0.80 11.12 2.42
N ILE A 73 1.62 10.19 1.92
CA ILE A 73 1.30 8.76 1.93
C ILE A 73 1.27 8.22 3.35
N LYS A 74 2.24 8.61 4.19
CA LYS A 74 2.26 8.23 5.62
C LYS A 74 0.99 8.67 6.34
N LYS A 75 0.50 9.85 6.03
CA LYS A 75 -0.75 10.35 6.63
C LYS A 75 -1.94 9.50 6.19
N ILE A 76 -2.03 9.17 4.91
CA ILE A 76 -3.10 8.34 4.37
C ILE A 76 -3.09 6.96 5.03
N ILE A 77 -1.92 6.31 5.05
CA ILE A 77 -1.77 4.97 5.63
C ILE A 77 -1.97 4.99 7.15
N GLY A 78 -1.44 6.01 7.83
CA GLY A 78 -1.59 6.16 9.27
C GLY A 78 -3.04 6.34 9.72
N GLU A 79 -3.89 6.90 8.89
CA GLU A 79 -5.33 7.02 9.15
C GLU A 79 -6.04 5.67 8.99
N ILE A 80 -5.47 4.75 8.21
CA ILE A 80 -5.99 3.39 8.05
C ILE A 80 -5.51 2.50 9.20
N ASP A 81 -4.22 2.55 9.49
CA ASP A 81 -3.59 1.75 10.54
C ASP A 81 -2.44 2.56 11.15
N SER A 82 -2.63 3.04 12.37
CA SER A 82 -1.62 3.85 13.07
C SER A 82 -0.36 3.06 13.42
N LYS A 83 -0.41 1.74 13.34
CA LYS A 83 0.72 0.85 13.64
C LYS A 83 1.44 0.36 12.39
N TYR A 84 1.23 1.03 11.26
CA TYR A 84 1.92 0.66 10.03
C TYR A 84 3.43 0.68 10.22
N THR A 85 4.13 -0.15 9.45
CA THR A 85 5.59 -0.16 9.41
C THR A 85 6.06 0.35 8.05
N SER A 86 7.29 0.83 8.02
CA SER A 86 7.89 1.26 6.76
C SER A 86 9.36 0.90 6.70
N ASP A 87 9.84 0.68 5.49
CA ASP A 87 11.23 0.39 5.20
C ASP A 87 11.59 1.04 3.87
N GLU A 88 12.87 1.11 3.58
CA GLU A 88 13.34 1.77 2.37
C GLU A 88 14.57 1.07 1.83
N THR A 89 14.64 0.91 0.52
CA THR A 89 15.79 0.34 -0.16
C THR A 89 16.03 1.05 -1.49
N TYR A 90 17.23 0.92 -2.03
CA TYR A 90 17.56 1.44 -3.34
C TYR A 90 17.76 0.29 -4.32
N ILE A 91 17.04 0.34 -5.43
CA ILE A 91 17.13 -0.66 -6.49
C ILE A 91 18.11 -0.16 -7.52
N SER A 92 19.38 -0.60 -7.43
CA SER A 92 20.45 -0.07 -8.25
C SER A 92 20.28 -0.33 -9.75
N GLU A 93 19.71 -1.45 -10.13
CA GLU A 93 19.47 -1.83 -11.53
C GLU A 93 18.47 -0.91 -12.20
N GLU A 94 17.49 -0.44 -11.47
CA GLU A 94 16.45 0.46 -11.96
C GLU A 94 16.70 1.91 -11.60
N LYS A 95 17.64 2.16 -10.72
CA LYS A 95 17.97 3.49 -10.19
C LYS A 95 16.74 4.14 -9.55
N LEU A 96 16.03 3.36 -8.72
CA LEU A 96 14.85 3.79 -8.02
C LEU A 96 14.99 3.59 -6.51
N ILE A 97 14.41 4.51 -5.77
CA ILE A 97 14.19 4.35 -4.33
C ILE A 97 12.86 3.64 -4.16
N GLU A 98 12.85 2.55 -3.40
CA GLU A 98 11.63 1.84 -3.04
C GLU A 98 11.34 2.07 -1.56
N LYS A 99 10.22 2.72 -1.28
CA LYS A 99 9.70 2.89 0.08
C LYS A 99 8.56 1.92 0.28
N ILE A 100 8.70 1.04 1.25
CA ILE A 100 7.73 -0.03 1.49
C ILE A 100 6.94 0.30 2.74
N PHE A 101 5.61 0.24 2.65
CA PHE A 101 4.71 0.37 3.80
C PHE A 101 3.94 -0.92 3.96
N GLU A 102 3.83 -1.38 5.20
CA GLU A 102 3.01 -2.54 5.52
C GLU A 102 2.01 -2.14 6.60
N PHE A 103 0.77 -2.52 6.39
CA PHE A 103 -0.32 -2.21 7.31
C PHE A 103 -1.42 -3.25 7.19
N GLU A 104 -2.31 -3.25 8.17
CA GLU A 104 -3.42 -4.18 8.17
C GLU A 104 -4.76 -3.48 8.37
N THR A 105 -5.82 -4.12 7.90
CA THR A 105 -7.18 -3.65 8.08
C THR A 105 -8.04 -4.81 8.52
N GLU A 106 -9.15 -4.47 9.20
CA GLU A 106 -10.23 -5.40 9.43
C GLU A 106 -11.28 -5.16 8.35
N GLU A 107 -11.66 -6.22 7.65
CA GLU A 107 -12.68 -6.18 6.61
C GLU A 107 -13.87 -7.02 7.01
N GLU A 108 -15.06 -6.48 6.80
CA GLU A 108 -16.31 -7.19 7.05
C GLU A 108 -16.57 -8.18 5.91
N ILE A 109 -17.07 -9.35 6.29
CA ILE A 109 -17.44 -10.39 5.34
C ILE A 109 -18.81 -10.08 4.71
#